data_197caa085cf92ca00364607a794a1e04
#
_entry.id   197caa085cf92ca00364607a794a1e04
#
_cell.length_a   1.000
_cell.length_b   1.000
_cell.length_c   1.000
_cell.angle_alpha   90.00
_cell.angle_beta   90.00
_cell.angle_gamma   90.00
#
_symmetry.space_group_name_H-M   'P 1'
#
loop_
_entity.id
_entity.type
_entity.pdbx_description
1 polymer ?
#
loop_
_entity_poly.entity_id
_entity_poly.type
_entity_poly.pdbx_seq_one_letter_code
_entity_poly.pdbx_strand_id
1 'polypeptide(L)'
;MMHQIHPALQACLGKSEIIDFHSPAVRTKAASLAAECVSELELIEKTYAFVRDDIAHSIDCGGTAVTCRASDVLRVGHGLCYAKAHLLAALLRANGIATGFCYQLLGLADENDPQRVLHGLNAVWLADRQRWHRVDARGNKPGVDAQFLPHGPEQLAFAVHPQYGEVDYPHIFAEPDPGVVALLLSPHIPQAQHTLDRVLPRLPQGLAR
;
A
#
# COMPACT_ATOMS: atom_id res chain seq x y z
N MET A 1 -4.85 -8.67 -21.61
CA MET A 1 -4.44 -7.56 -20.73
C MET A 1 -5.71 -6.94 -20.18
N MET A 2 -5.94 -6.97 -18.87
CA MET A 2 -7.02 -6.22 -18.27
C MET A 2 -6.68 -4.73 -18.41
N HIS A 3 -7.60 -3.91 -18.95
CA HIS A 3 -7.42 -2.46 -18.92
C HIS A 3 -7.50 -1.98 -17.48
N GLN A 4 -6.44 -1.35 -16.98
CA GLN A 4 -6.47 -0.69 -15.68
C GLN A 4 -7.44 0.49 -15.72
N ILE A 5 -8.36 0.53 -14.77
CA ILE A 5 -9.25 1.67 -14.56
C ILE A 5 -8.58 2.57 -13.53
N HIS A 6 -8.20 3.76 -13.93
CA HIS A 6 -7.42 4.68 -13.09
C HIS A 6 -8.07 6.07 -13.01
N PRO A 7 -7.89 6.78 -11.89
CA PRO A 7 -8.34 8.16 -11.73
C PRO A 7 -7.46 9.13 -12.52
N ALA A 8 -7.91 10.39 -12.61
CA ALA A 8 -7.05 11.46 -13.11
C ALA A 8 -5.80 11.59 -12.22
N LEU A 9 -4.63 11.82 -12.83
CA LEU A 9 -3.35 11.95 -12.10
C LEU A 9 -3.41 13.00 -10.98
N GLN A 10 -4.09 14.13 -11.23
CA GLN A 10 -4.24 15.20 -10.25
C GLN A 10 -4.91 14.73 -8.95
N ALA A 11 -5.87 13.80 -9.03
CA ALA A 11 -6.51 13.24 -7.83
C ALA A 11 -5.52 12.41 -7.00
N CYS A 12 -4.54 11.78 -7.65
CA CYS A 12 -3.50 10.99 -7.00
C CYS A 12 -2.33 11.81 -6.44
N LEU A 13 -2.43 13.15 -6.47
CA LEU A 13 -1.52 14.09 -5.82
C LEU A 13 -2.15 14.74 -4.57
N GLY A 14 -3.41 14.45 -4.29
CA GLY A 14 -4.16 15.02 -3.19
C GLY A 14 -3.69 14.59 -1.81
N LYS A 15 -3.98 15.43 -0.83
CA LYS A 15 -3.86 15.12 0.60
C LYS A 15 -5.23 14.83 1.19
N SER A 16 -5.27 14.01 2.23
CA SER A 16 -6.46 13.78 3.04
C SER A 16 -6.08 13.68 4.53
N GLU A 17 -7.04 13.36 5.40
CA GLU A 17 -6.73 13.08 6.80
C GLU A 17 -5.86 11.83 6.97
N ILE A 18 -5.95 10.89 6.04
CA ILE A 18 -5.19 9.64 6.06
C ILE A 18 -3.83 9.82 5.38
N ILE A 19 -3.83 10.50 4.23
CA ILE A 19 -2.62 10.81 3.47
C ILE A 19 -2.15 12.20 3.88
N ASP A 20 -1.79 12.32 5.15
CA ASP A 20 -1.49 13.58 5.84
C ASP A 20 -0.03 14.06 5.63
N PHE A 21 0.40 14.09 4.37
CA PHE A 21 1.77 14.47 4.01
C PHE A 21 2.13 15.93 4.34
N HIS A 22 1.14 16.74 4.73
CA HIS A 22 1.37 18.09 5.28
C HIS A 22 1.87 18.06 6.73
N SER A 23 1.81 16.92 7.44
CA SER A 23 2.37 16.79 8.78
C SER A 23 3.89 17.02 8.76
N PRO A 24 4.46 17.72 9.75
CA PRO A 24 5.90 18.06 9.76
C PRO A 24 6.79 16.82 9.63
N ALA A 25 6.46 15.73 10.30
CA ALA A 25 7.26 14.50 10.27
C ALA A 25 7.32 13.89 8.87
N VAL A 26 6.17 13.75 8.18
CA VAL A 26 6.11 13.19 6.83
C VAL A 26 6.82 14.10 5.83
N ARG A 27 6.60 15.42 5.92
CA ARG A 27 7.29 16.40 5.06
C ARG A 27 8.81 16.32 5.22
N THR A 28 9.30 16.29 6.47
CA THR A 28 10.74 16.19 6.75
C THR A 28 11.31 14.90 6.19
N LYS A 29 10.64 13.77 6.38
CA LYS A 29 11.08 12.48 5.84
C LYS A 29 11.07 12.47 4.32
N ALA A 30 10.01 12.98 3.70
CA ALA A 30 9.91 13.07 2.23
C ALA A 30 11.04 13.93 1.64
N ALA A 31 11.32 15.09 2.24
CA ALA A 31 12.42 15.95 1.83
C ALA A 31 13.79 15.28 2.03
N SER A 32 13.99 14.57 3.13
CA SER A 32 15.21 13.81 3.39
C SER A 32 15.46 12.71 2.35
N LEU A 33 14.42 11.99 1.95
CA LEU A 33 14.53 10.96 0.90
C LEU A 33 14.88 11.58 -0.46
N ALA A 34 14.33 12.75 -0.77
CA ALA A 34 14.58 13.45 -2.03
C ALA A 34 15.96 14.11 -2.12
N ALA A 35 16.57 14.49 -0.99
CA ALA A 35 17.80 15.30 -0.95
C ALA A 35 19.00 14.66 -1.67
N GLU A 36 19.04 13.34 -1.77
CA GLU A 36 20.16 12.60 -2.37
C GLU A 36 19.80 11.99 -3.74
N CYS A 37 18.57 12.26 -4.26
CA CYS A 37 18.12 11.69 -5.51
C CYS A 37 18.31 12.67 -6.67
N VAL A 38 18.81 12.20 -7.79
CA VAL A 38 19.04 12.98 -9.01
C VAL A 38 17.93 12.82 -10.05
N SER A 39 17.00 11.88 -9.82
CA SER A 39 15.86 11.61 -10.72
C SER A 39 14.61 11.23 -9.94
N GLU A 40 13.45 11.39 -10.58
CA GLU A 40 12.17 10.95 -10.05
C GLU A 40 12.15 9.42 -9.79
N LEU A 41 12.72 8.66 -10.72
CA LEU A 41 12.79 7.20 -10.60
C LEU A 41 13.59 6.74 -9.38
N GLU A 42 14.74 7.37 -9.14
CA GLU A 42 15.57 7.10 -7.97
C GLU A 42 14.85 7.46 -6.66
N LEU A 43 14.10 8.58 -6.67
CA LEU A 43 13.29 8.96 -5.52
C LEU A 43 12.16 7.96 -5.24
N ILE A 44 11.49 7.46 -6.29
CA ILE A 44 10.47 6.42 -6.15
C ILE A 44 11.10 5.15 -5.54
N GLU A 45 12.21 4.69 -6.09
CA GLU A 45 12.93 3.50 -5.64
C GLU A 45 13.35 3.62 -4.17
N LYS A 46 13.98 4.73 -3.81
CA LYS A 46 14.45 5.00 -2.44
C LYS A 46 13.28 5.10 -1.45
N THR A 47 12.20 5.78 -1.84
CA THR A 47 11.01 5.91 -0.98
C THR A 47 10.31 4.57 -0.80
N TYR A 48 10.19 3.79 -1.87
CA TYR A 48 9.64 2.45 -1.84
C TYR A 48 10.48 1.52 -0.93
N ALA A 49 11.80 1.50 -1.11
CA ALA A 49 12.71 0.71 -0.28
C ALA A 49 12.59 1.09 1.20
N PHE A 50 12.58 2.38 1.52
CA PHE A 50 12.37 2.83 2.89
C PHE A 50 11.07 2.29 3.50
N VAL A 51 9.94 2.41 2.80
CA VAL A 51 8.66 1.92 3.35
C VAL A 51 8.62 0.40 3.40
N ARG A 52 9.20 -0.29 2.40
CA ARG A 52 9.22 -1.75 2.38
C ARG A 52 10.06 -2.33 3.52
N ASP A 53 11.26 -1.77 3.74
CA ASP A 53 12.31 -2.40 4.55
C ASP A 53 12.44 -1.79 5.96
N ASP A 54 12.31 -0.46 6.10
CA ASP A 54 12.49 0.23 7.39
C ASP A 54 11.19 0.37 8.20
N ILE A 55 10.02 0.23 7.54
CA ILE A 55 8.73 0.18 8.23
C ILE A 55 8.28 -1.27 8.31
N ALA A 56 8.26 -1.84 9.50
CA ALA A 56 7.91 -3.24 9.68
C ALA A 56 6.43 -3.53 9.34
N HIS A 57 6.13 -4.73 8.84
CA HIS A 57 4.74 -5.18 8.78
C HIS A 57 4.27 -5.60 10.18
N SER A 58 3.13 -5.07 10.65
CA SER A 58 2.68 -5.25 12.04
C SER A 58 2.61 -6.72 12.48
N ILE A 59 2.11 -7.61 11.62
CA ILE A 59 2.04 -9.04 11.91
C ILE A 59 3.44 -9.65 12.05
N ASP A 60 4.36 -9.28 11.18
CA ASP A 60 5.69 -9.90 11.14
C ASP A 60 6.59 -9.49 12.32
N CYS A 61 6.40 -8.25 12.83
CA CYS A 61 7.19 -7.75 13.97
C CYS A 61 6.50 -7.91 15.32
N GLY A 62 5.30 -8.49 15.38
CA GLY A 62 4.54 -8.57 16.63
C GLY A 62 3.98 -7.22 17.09
N GLY A 63 3.83 -6.25 16.19
CA GLY A 63 3.32 -4.92 16.52
C GLY A 63 1.85 -4.95 16.95
N THR A 64 1.53 -4.27 18.06
CA THR A 64 0.17 -4.24 18.63
C THR A 64 -0.60 -2.97 18.27
N ALA A 65 0.09 -1.89 17.89
CA ALA A 65 -0.55 -0.66 17.49
C ALA A 65 -1.18 -0.81 16.10
N VAL A 66 -2.46 -0.42 15.96
CA VAL A 66 -3.11 -0.30 14.67
C VAL A 66 -2.91 1.13 14.16
N THR A 67 -2.22 1.27 13.05
CA THR A 67 -1.93 2.56 12.42
C THR A 67 -2.79 2.73 11.17
N CYS A 68 -3.19 3.97 10.89
CA CYS A 68 -3.97 4.31 9.70
C CYS A 68 -3.40 5.53 8.97
N ARG A 69 -3.21 6.65 9.65
CA ARG A 69 -2.63 7.87 9.07
C ARG A 69 -1.15 7.65 8.73
N ALA A 70 -0.70 8.24 7.63
CA ALA A 70 0.70 8.15 7.22
C ALA A 70 1.68 8.62 8.31
N SER A 71 1.36 9.72 9.00
CA SER A 71 2.16 10.23 10.12
C SER A 71 2.25 9.27 11.30
N ASP A 72 1.17 8.53 11.60
CA ASP A 72 1.17 7.52 12.65
C ASP A 72 2.04 6.32 12.30
N VAL A 73 1.96 5.84 11.04
CA VAL A 73 2.82 4.75 10.54
C VAL A 73 4.28 5.13 10.68
N LEU A 74 4.63 6.34 10.23
CA LEU A 74 6.02 6.84 10.31
C LEU A 74 6.50 6.94 11.78
N ARG A 75 5.66 7.42 12.68
CA ARG A 75 5.98 7.57 14.11
C ARG A 75 6.12 6.24 14.82
N VAL A 76 5.25 5.28 14.51
CA VAL A 76 5.20 3.96 15.17
C VAL A 76 6.25 3.01 14.59
N GLY A 77 6.62 3.18 13.31
CA GLY A 77 7.61 2.35 12.63
C GLY A 77 7.06 1.01 12.12
N HIS A 78 5.76 0.78 12.22
CA HIS A 78 5.11 -0.40 11.65
C HIS A 78 3.66 -0.13 11.24
N GLY A 79 3.12 -0.98 10.36
CA GLY A 79 1.75 -0.93 9.91
C GLY A 79 1.35 -2.19 9.15
N LEU A 80 0.05 -2.40 8.98
CA LEU A 80 -0.46 -3.38 8.04
C LEU A 80 -0.18 -2.92 6.59
N CYS A 81 -0.34 -3.81 5.61
CA CYS A 81 -0.13 -3.49 4.20
C CYS A 81 -0.83 -2.20 3.76
N TYR A 82 -2.07 -1.98 4.19
CA TYR A 82 -2.83 -0.75 3.92
C TYR A 82 -2.14 0.50 4.48
N ALA A 83 -1.78 0.46 5.75
CA ALA A 83 -1.17 1.58 6.44
C ALA A 83 0.21 1.91 5.87
N LYS A 84 0.99 0.90 5.50
CA LYS A 84 2.26 1.06 4.77
C LYS A 84 2.03 1.69 3.39
N ALA A 85 0.96 1.27 2.68
CA ALA A 85 0.56 1.89 1.42
C ALA A 85 0.14 3.36 1.59
N HIS A 86 -0.52 3.72 2.71
CA HIS A 86 -0.84 5.11 3.04
C HIS A 86 0.44 5.95 3.22
N LEU A 87 1.43 5.43 3.95
CA LEU A 87 2.71 6.12 4.15
C LEU A 87 3.47 6.29 2.83
N LEU A 88 3.55 5.25 2.00
CA LEU A 88 4.21 5.33 0.70
C LEU A 88 3.57 6.41 -0.18
N ALA A 89 2.23 6.41 -0.28
CA ALA A 89 1.51 7.44 -1.02
C ALA A 89 1.78 8.84 -0.46
N ALA A 90 1.79 9.02 0.86
CA ALA A 90 2.05 10.31 1.49
C ALA A 90 3.46 10.84 1.18
N LEU A 91 4.49 10.00 1.28
CA LEU A 91 5.89 10.38 0.99
C LEU A 91 6.11 10.73 -0.48
N LEU A 92 5.53 9.96 -1.40
CA LEU A 92 5.64 10.20 -2.83
C LEU A 92 4.84 11.44 -3.25
N ARG A 93 3.60 11.60 -2.79
CA ARG A 93 2.75 12.77 -3.08
C ARG A 93 3.35 14.07 -2.51
N ALA A 94 4.00 14.02 -1.35
CA ALA A 94 4.73 15.17 -0.79
C ALA A 94 5.82 15.70 -1.74
N ASN A 95 6.35 14.84 -2.60
CA ASN A 95 7.35 15.14 -3.63
C ASN A 95 6.76 15.31 -5.02
N GLY A 96 5.43 15.41 -5.16
CA GLY A 96 4.76 15.63 -6.44
C GLY A 96 4.60 14.39 -7.33
N ILE A 97 4.82 13.18 -6.79
CA ILE A 97 4.71 11.93 -7.53
C ILE A 97 3.30 11.34 -7.33
N ALA A 98 2.53 11.24 -8.42
CA ALA A 98 1.18 10.70 -8.37
C ALA A 98 1.19 9.22 -7.96
N THR A 99 0.47 8.91 -6.88
CA THR A 99 0.45 7.58 -6.27
C THR A 99 -0.99 7.22 -5.90
N GLY A 100 -1.48 6.08 -6.40
CA GLY A 100 -2.80 5.55 -6.14
C GLY A 100 -2.78 4.30 -5.26
N PHE A 101 -3.96 3.75 -4.99
CA PHE A 101 -4.18 2.55 -4.17
C PHE A 101 -4.75 1.43 -5.02
N CYS A 102 -4.24 0.23 -4.80
CA CYS A 102 -4.68 -1.00 -5.45
C CYS A 102 -4.98 -2.06 -4.40
N TYR A 103 -5.76 -3.06 -4.80
CA TYR A 103 -6.16 -4.13 -3.90
C TYR A 103 -6.12 -5.49 -4.59
N GLN A 104 -5.88 -6.52 -3.78
CA GLN A 104 -5.98 -7.92 -4.16
C GLN A 104 -6.82 -8.66 -3.11
N LEU A 105 -7.61 -9.64 -3.50
CA LEU A 105 -8.27 -10.57 -2.60
C LEU A 105 -7.47 -11.87 -2.63
N LEU A 106 -6.86 -12.24 -1.51
CA LEU A 106 -5.93 -13.35 -1.40
C LEU A 106 -6.45 -14.43 -0.43
N GLY A 107 -6.05 -15.66 -0.63
CA GLY A 107 -6.24 -16.74 0.34
C GLY A 107 -5.32 -16.60 1.54
N LEU A 108 -5.76 -17.05 2.71
CA LEU A 108 -4.90 -17.23 3.86
C LEU A 108 -4.24 -18.62 3.75
N ALA A 109 -2.97 -18.65 3.38
CA ALA A 109 -1.97 -19.71 3.51
C ALA A 109 -2.35 -21.22 3.33
N ASP A 110 -3.61 -21.61 3.32
CA ASP A 110 -4.06 -23.00 3.16
C ASP A 110 -5.07 -23.10 2.00
N GLU A 111 -4.77 -23.98 1.04
CA GLU A 111 -5.66 -24.24 -0.11
C GLU A 111 -7.08 -24.70 0.32
N ASN A 112 -7.20 -25.22 1.53
CA ASN A 112 -8.47 -25.68 2.11
C ASN A 112 -9.18 -24.61 2.96
N ASP A 113 -8.56 -23.45 3.23
CA ASP A 113 -9.20 -22.37 3.98
C ASP A 113 -10.02 -21.48 3.02
N PRO A 114 -11.35 -21.44 3.16
CA PRO A 114 -12.20 -20.58 2.33
C PRO A 114 -12.05 -19.09 2.68
N GLN A 115 -11.30 -18.76 3.73
CA GLN A 115 -11.14 -17.38 4.15
C GLN A 115 -10.28 -16.60 3.13
N ARG A 116 -10.71 -15.40 2.86
CA ARG A 116 -10.01 -14.46 1.98
C ARG A 116 -9.72 -13.19 2.74
N VAL A 117 -8.57 -12.61 2.45
CA VAL A 117 -8.12 -11.35 3.03
C VAL A 117 -7.89 -10.35 1.91
N LEU A 118 -8.29 -9.11 2.15
CA LEU A 118 -7.96 -8.03 1.25
C LEU A 118 -6.51 -7.60 1.51
N HIS A 119 -5.73 -7.50 0.45
CA HIS A 119 -4.36 -6.97 0.47
C HIS A 119 -4.33 -5.60 -0.20
N GLY A 120 -3.66 -4.64 0.42
CA GLY A 120 -3.51 -3.27 -0.08
C GLY A 120 -2.09 -2.98 -0.54
N LEU A 121 -1.97 -2.35 -1.69
CA LEU A 121 -0.71 -1.95 -2.31
C LEU A 121 -0.89 -0.61 -3.06
N ASN A 122 0.14 -0.12 -3.74
CA ASN A 122 0.09 1.14 -4.48
C ASN A 122 0.27 0.95 -5.98
N ALA A 123 -0.12 1.96 -6.74
CA ALA A 123 0.36 2.22 -8.08
C ALA A 123 1.02 3.60 -8.12
N VAL A 124 2.19 3.70 -8.74
CA VAL A 124 2.96 4.92 -8.92
C VAL A 124 2.98 5.29 -10.38
N TRP A 125 2.76 6.57 -10.69
CA TRP A 125 2.87 7.05 -12.06
C TRP A 125 4.33 7.26 -12.44
N LEU A 126 4.78 6.55 -13.47
CA LEU A 126 6.10 6.72 -14.06
C LEU A 126 6.01 7.74 -15.18
N ALA A 127 6.45 8.98 -14.93
CA ALA A 127 6.27 10.09 -15.87
C ALA A 127 7.05 9.90 -17.17
N ASP A 128 8.24 9.31 -17.12
CA ASP A 128 9.09 8.99 -18.28
C ASP A 128 8.47 7.93 -19.20
N ARG A 129 7.51 7.14 -18.67
CA ARG A 129 6.86 6.02 -19.37
C ARG A 129 5.40 6.25 -19.64
N GLN A 130 4.84 7.31 -19.09
CA GLN A 130 3.42 7.65 -19.21
C GLN A 130 2.51 6.47 -18.85
N ARG A 131 2.86 5.75 -17.74
CA ARG A 131 2.10 4.58 -17.27
C ARG A 131 2.11 4.46 -15.76
N TRP A 132 1.08 3.82 -15.24
CA TRP A 132 1.05 3.31 -13.89
C TRP A 132 1.92 2.06 -13.74
N HIS A 133 2.59 1.93 -12.62
CA HIS A 133 3.35 0.75 -12.22
C HIS A 133 3.00 0.42 -10.76
N ARG A 134 2.51 -0.79 -10.53
CA ARG A 134 2.14 -1.20 -9.18
C ARG A 134 3.38 -1.60 -8.40
N VAL A 135 3.36 -1.24 -7.11
CA VAL A 135 4.43 -1.50 -6.15
C VAL A 135 3.83 -1.97 -4.83
N ASP A 136 4.48 -2.90 -4.19
CA ASP A 136 4.01 -3.50 -2.95
C ASP A 136 5.02 -3.31 -1.82
N ALA A 137 4.78 -2.34 -0.97
CA ALA A 137 5.66 -1.99 0.14
C ALA A 137 5.37 -2.79 1.43
N ARG A 138 4.66 -3.93 1.33
CA ARG A 138 4.30 -4.76 2.49
C ARG A 138 5.50 -5.16 3.34
N GLY A 139 6.64 -5.43 2.69
CA GLY A 139 7.86 -5.90 3.33
C GLY A 139 8.20 -7.33 2.92
N ASN A 140 9.48 -7.59 2.75
CA ASN A 140 9.99 -8.89 2.32
C ASN A 140 10.26 -9.80 3.54
N LYS A 141 10.09 -11.10 3.33
CA LYS A 141 10.38 -12.18 4.28
C LYS A 141 10.52 -13.50 3.53
N PRO A 142 10.92 -14.61 4.15
CA PRO A 142 10.90 -15.91 3.47
C PRO A 142 9.55 -16.19 2.80
N GLY A 143 9.57 -16.42 1.47
CA GLY A 143 8.38 -16.62 0.64
C GLY A 143 7.68 -15.34 0.15
N VAL A 144 8.17 -14.15 0.50
CA VAL A 144 7.65 -12.86 0.03
C VAL A 144 8.82 -12.00 -0.47
N ASP A 145 8.81 -11.69 -1.77
CA ASP A 145 9.88 -10.91 -2.43
C ASP A 145 9.27 -9.87 -3.39
N ALA A 146 8.85 -8.73 -2.85
CA ALA A 146 8.35 -7.61 -3.62
C ALA A 146 9.51 -6.71 -4.06
N GLN A 147 9.54 -6.33 -5.35
CA GLN A 147 10.60 -5.50 -5.92
C GLN A 147 10.01 -4.39 -6.80
N PHE A 148 10.66 -3.22 -6.78
CA PHE A 148 10.39 -2.17 -7.75
C PHE A 148 11.25 -2.39 -8.99
N LEU A 149 10.63 -2.85 -10.07
CA LEU A 149 11.29 -3.12 -11.35
C LEU A 149 10.71 -2.20 -12.44
N PRO A 150 11.08 -0.91 -12.49
CA PRO A 150 10.43 0.07 -13.38
C PRO A 150 10.58 -0.26 -14.86
N HIS A 151 11.58 -1.06 -15.22
CA HIS A 151 11.86 -1.50 -16.59
C HIS A 151 11.38 -2.92 -16.89
N GLY A 152 10.93 -3.64 -15.86
CA GLY A 152 10.48 -5.03 -15.92
C GLY A 152 8.99 -5.20 -15.65
N PRO A 153 8.57 -6.45 -15.43
CA PRO A 153 7.23 -6.75 -14.93
C PRO A 153 7.08 -6.29 -13.47
N GLU A 154 5.85 -6.10 -13.04
CA GLU A 154 5.54 -5.85 -11.63
C GLU A 154 5.88 -7.09 -10.81
N GLN A 155 6.63 -6.90 -9.72
CA GLN A 155 6.94 -7.96 -8.76
C GLN A 155 6.35 -7.59 -7.40
N LEU A 156 5.11 -8.01 -7.20
CA LEU A 156 4.34 -7.76 -5.98
C LEU A 156 4.65 -8.82 -4.91
N ALA A 157 4.22 -8.59 -3.69
CA ALA A 157 4.46 -9.49 -2.57
C ALA A 157 3.80 -10.87 -2.76
N PHE A 158 2.65 -10.90 -3.44
CA PHE A 158 1.88 -12.12 -3.65
C PHE A 158 1.42 -12.26 -5.09
N ALA A 159 1.56 -13.48 -5.62
CA ALA A 159 0.90 -13.88 -6.85
C ALA A 159 -0.60 -14.12 -6.57
N VAL A 160 -1.45 -13.81 -7.54
CA VAL A 160 -2.89 -14.08 -7.45
C VAL A 160 -3.20 -15.38 -8.19
N HIS A 161 -3.95 -16.26 -7.53
CA HIS A 161 -4.34 -17.58 -8.03
C HIS A 161 -5.87 -17.66 -8.23
N PRO A 162 -6.40 -17.28 -9.41
CA PRO A 162 -7.85 -17.25 -9.66
C PRO A 162 -8.55 -18.59 -9.47
N GLN A 163 -7.83 -19.68 -9.68
CA GLN A 163 -8.36 -21.04 -9.46
C GLN A 163 -8.72 -21.32 -8.00
N TYR A 164 -8.17 -20.53 -7.05
CA TYR A 164 -8.50 -20.59 -5.62
C TYR A 164 -9.47 -19.49 -5.19
N GLY A 165 -10.07 -18.77 -6.16
CA GLY A 165 -11.01 -17.68 -5.89
C GLY A 165 -10.34 -16.38 -5.46
N GLU A 166 -9.05 -16.22 -5.73
CA GLU A 166 -8.33 -14.98 -5.53
C GLU A 166 -8.59 -13.99 -6.67
N VAL A 167 -8.52 -12.70 -6.38
CA VAL A 167 -8.82 -11.63 -7.34
C VAL A 167 -7.74 -10.56 -7.32
N ASP A 168 -7.23 -10.24 -8.50
CA ASP A 168 -6.42 -9.03 -8.72
C ASP A 168 -7.34 -7.94 -9.29
N TYR A 169 -7.67 -6.91 -8.47
CA TYR A 169 -8.59 -5.87 -8.90
C TYR A 169 -7.88 -4.91 -9.86
N PRO A 170 -8.47 -4.63 -11.06
CA PRO A 170 -7.83 -3.80 -12.07
C PRO A 170 -7.88 -2.29 -11.77
N HIS A 171 -8.49 -1.89 -10.67
CA HIS A 171 -8.74 -0.49 -10.33
C HIS A 171 -7.57 0.14 -9.60
N ILE A 172 -7.28 1.38 -9.95
CA ILE A 172 -6.41 2.28 -9.18
C ILE A 172 -7.30 3.37 -8.58
N PHE A 173 -7.25 3.55 -7.28
CA PHE A 173 -8.02 4.55 -6.55
C PHE A 173 -7.14 5.72 -6.15
N ALA A 174 -7.68 6.94 -6.19
CA ALA A 174 -6.98 8.12 -5.71
C ALA A 174 -6.88 8.14 -4.18
N GLU A 175 -7.91 7.65 -3.48
CA GLU A 175 -7.97 7.60 -2.03
C GLU A 175 -8.04 6.15 -1.55
N PRO A 176 -7.62 5.88 -0.30
CA PRO A 176 -7.80 4.57 0.32
C PRO A 176 -9.28 4.19 0.37
N ASP A 177 -9.57 2.90 0.29
CA ASP A 177 -10.95 2.40 0.44
C ASP A 177 -11.55 2.80 1.79
N PRO A 178 -12.75 3.42 1.82
CA PRO A 178 -13.37 3.88 3.05
C PRO A 178 -13.63 2.75 4.08
N GLY A 179 -13.89 1.53 3.63
CA GLY A 179 -14.08 0.36 4.49
C GLY A 179 -12.77 -0.02 5.19
N VAL A 180 -11.65 0.04 4.47
CA VAL A 180 -10.30 -0.18 5.02
C VAL A 180 -9.99 0.89 6.07
N VAL A 181 -10.23 2.17 5.75
CA VAL A 181 -10.00 3.28 6.68
C VAL A 181 -10.86 3.13 7.93
N ALA A 182 -12.17 2.87 7.77
CA ALA A 182 -13.09 2.69 8.90
C ALA A 182 -12.65 1.53 9.81
N LEU A 183 -12.16 0.45 9.22
CA LEU A 183 -11.64 -0.67 9.97
C LEU A 183 -10.38 -0.29 10.77
N LEU A 184 -9.37 0.32 10.13
CA LEU A 184 -8.13 0.72 10.78
C LEU A 184 -8.32 1.77 11.88
N LEU A 185 -9.38 2.57 11.81
CA LEU A 185 -9.76 3.56 12.83
C LEU A 185 -10.72 3.00 13.89
N SER A 186 -11.20 1.77 13.73
CA SER A 186 -12.16 1.18 14.68
C SER A 186 -11.52 0.92 16.04
N PRO A 187 -12.13 1.39 17.15
CA PRO A 187 -11.65 1.09 18.50
C PRO A 187 -11.84 -0.39 18.88
N HIS A 188 -12.58 -1.14 18.08
CA HIS A 188 -12.91 -2.56 18.30
C HIS A 188 -12.07 -3.54 17.50
N ILE A 189 -11.05 -3.07 16.78
CA ILE A 189 -10.08 -4.00 16.19
C ILE A 189 -9.35 -4.66 17.35
N PRO A 190 -9.48 -5.97 17.55
CA PRO A 190 -8.71 -6.65 18.56
C PRO A 190 -7.23 -6.44 18.24
N GLN A 191 -6.46 -6.00 19.22
CA GLN A 191 -5.00 -5.85 19.14
C GLN A 191 -4.28 -7.20 18.93
N ALA A 192 -5.03 -8.30 18.85
CA ALA A 192 -4.50 -9.63 18.58
C ALA A 192 -4.32 -9.80 17.06
N GLN A 193 -3.09 -10.02 16.66
CA GLN A 193 -2.61 -10.19 15.28
C GLN A 193 -3.44 -11.17 14.44
N HIS A 194 -3.93 -12.24 15.03
CA HIS A 194 -4.74 -13.27 14.36
C HIS A 194 -6.16 -12.83 13.97
N THR A 195 -6.62 -11.68 14.45
CA THR A 195 -7.99 -11.23 14.19
C THR A 195 -8.05 -10.21 13.05
N LEU A 196 -6.96 -9.50 12.78
CA LEU A 196 -6.87 -8.55 11.65
C LEU A 196 -6.96 -9.29 10.30
N ASP A 197 -6.37 -10.47 10.20
CA ASP A 197 -6.45 -11.32 9.01
C ASP A 197 -7.89 -11.86 8.79
N ARG A 198 -8.71 -11.91 9.85
CA ARG A 198 -10.09 -12.43 9.80
C ARG A 198 -11.17 -11.34 9.59
N VAL A 199 -10.83 -10.09 9.82
CA VAL A 199 -11.82 -8.99 9.84
C VAL A 199 -11.98 -8.30 8.47
N LEU A 200 -11.12 -8.58 7.48
CA LEU A 200 -11.14 -7.96 6.16
C LEU A 200 -11.57 -8.89 4.99
N PRO A 201 -12.68 -9.65 5.09
CA PRO A 201 -13.12 -10.45 3.96
C PRO A 201 -14.09 -9.69 3.04
N ARG A 202 -14.18 -8.37 3.10
CA ARG A 202 -15.13 -7.62 2.29
C ARG A 202 -14.42 -6.86 1.19
N LEU A 203 -14.95 -6.99 -0.01
CA LEU A 203 -14.58 -6.17 -1.17
C LEU A 203 -14.59 -4.69 -0.80
N PRO A 204 -13.63 -3.89 -1.26
CA PRO A 204 -13.68 -2.45 -1.17
C PRO A 204 -15.03 -1.93 -1.66
N GLN A 205 -15.64 -0.99 -0.94
CA GLN A 205 -16.89 -0.38 -1.36
C GLN A 205 -16.65 0.35 -2.69
N GLY A 206 -17.21 -0.15 -3.77
CA GLY A 206 -16.99 0.38 -5.13
C GLY A 206 -16.39 -0.63 -6.11
N LEU A 207 -15.83 -1.74 -5.63
CA LEU A 207 -15.39 -2.85 -6.49
C LEU A 207 -16.48 -3.91 -6.74
N ALA A 208 -17.61 -3.80 -6.03
CA ALA A 208 -18.72 -4.75 -6.09
C ALA A 208 -19.67 -4.54 -7.28
N ARG A 209 -19.18 -4.03 -8.43
CA ARG A 209 -19.99 -3.93 -9.67
C ARG A 209 -19.25 -4.49 -10.86
#